data_c67933541eab6e39beac5ecb8947b16c
#
_entry.id   c67933541eab6e39beac5ecb8947b16c
#
_cell.length_a   1.000
_cell.length_b   1.000
_cell.length_c   1.000
_cell.angle_alpha   90.00
_cell.angle_beta   90.00
_cell.angle_gamma   90.00
#
_symmetry.space_group_name_H-M   'P 1'
#
loop_
_entity.id
_entity.type
_entity.pdbx_description
1 polymer ?
#
loop_
_entity_poly.entity_id
_entity_poly.type
_entity_poly.pdbx_seq_one_letter_code
_entity_poly.pdbx_strand_id
1 'polypeptide(L)'
;MRIEGGKILDLGREPASSAQVCVEEDLEGMMVGPGFIDTHIHGAHGFDVMEGSREAILEISKALARHGVTSFIPTSVTASQEDLLRSRGLYAMQ
;
A
#
# COMPACT_ATOMS: atom_id res chain seq x y z
N MET A 1 18.65 4.33 -9.64
CA MET A 1 17.38 5.07 -9.36
C MET A 1 17.65 6.08 -8.25
N ARG A 2 17.20 7.30 -8.41
CA ARG A 2 17.28 8.35 -7.38
C ARG A 2 15.89 8.69 -6.86
N ILE A 3 15.73 8.73 -5.55
CA ILE A 3 14.47 9.07 -4.87
C ILE A 3 14.72 10.27 -3.97
N GLU A 4 13.84 11.25 -4.01
CA GLU A 4 13.87 12.42 -3.13
C GLU A 4 12.41 12.85 -2.83
N GLY A 5 12.13 13.12 -1.55
CA GLY A 5 10.78 13.49 -1.11
C GLY A 5 9.69 12.46 -1.46
N GLY A 6 10.04 11.16 -1.48
CA GLY A 6 9.11 10.08 -1.83
C GLY A 6 8.81 9.96 -3.34
N LYS A 7 9.54 10.68 -4.19
CA LYS A 7 9.35 10.65 -5.65
C LYS A 7 10.59 10.15 -6.35
N ILE A 8 10.41 9.34 -7.40
CA ILE A 8 11.49 8.93 -8.30
C ILE A 8 11.87 10.14 -9.15
N LEU A 9 13.11 10.61 -9.01
CA LEU A 9 13.64 11.74 -9.79
C LEU A 9 14.38 11.29 -11.02
N ASP A 10 15.08 10.15 -10.95
CA ASP A 10 15.90 9.66 -12.06
C ASP A 10 16.00 8.14 -12.08
N LEU A 11 16.03 7.59 -13.29
CA LEU A 11 16.24 6.18 -13.60
C LEU A 11 17.40 6.09 -14.59
N GLY A 12 18.63 6.16 -14.06
CA GLY A 12 19.84 6.08 -14.87
C GLY A 12 20.66 4.82 -14.64
N ARG A 13 21.61 4.56 -15.55
CA ARG A 13 22.64 3.50 -15.38
C ARG A 13 23.88 4.01 -14.66
N GLU A 14 24.10 5.32 -14.66
CA GLU A 14 25.21 5.94 -13.97
C GLU A 14 24.87 6.19 -12.51
N PRO A 15 25.82 6.00 -11.59
CA PRO A 15 25.62 6.39 -10.20
C PRO A 15 25.36 7.89 -10.13
N ALA A 16 24.44 8.30 -9.27
CA ALA A 16 24.21 9.73 -9.03
C ALA A 16 25.51 10.39 -8.58
N SER A 17 25.85 11.54 -9.18
CA SER A 17 27.04 12.29 -8.77
C SER A 17 26.97 12.60 -7.27
N SER A 18 28.04 12.30 -6.58
CA SER A 18 28.17 12.04 -5.15
C SER A 18 27.82 13.17 -4.17
N ALA A 19 27.34 14.30 -4.61
CA ALA A 19 27.26 15.47 -3.71
C ALA A 19 26.05 15.49 -2.76
N GLN A 20 25.05 14.62 -2.92
CA GLN A 20 23.80 14.67 -2.15
C GLN A 20 23.13 13.32 -1.86
N VAL A 21 23.86 12.20 -1.87
CA VAL A 21 23.28 10.91 -1.51
C VAL A 21 23.28 10.75 0.01
N CYS A 22 22.11 10.66 0.62
CA CYS A 22 21.98 10.42 2.06
C CYS A 22 22.06 8.94 2.41
N VAL A 23 21.56 8.07 1.52
CA VAL A 23 21.58 6.62 1.67
C VAL A 23 21.73 5.99 0.29
N GLU A 24 22.64 5.03 0.15
CA GLU A 24 22.79 4.19 -1.02
C GLU A 24 22.49 2.75 -0.64
N GLU A 25 21.68 2.06 -1.39
CA GLU A 25 21.31 0.68 -1.19
C GLU A 25 21.61 -0.13 -2.45
N ASP A 26 22.50 -1.12 -2.31
CA ASP A 26 22.78 -2.09 -3.38
C ASP A 26 21.74 -3.22 -3.30
N LEU A 27 20.98 -3.38 -4.34
CA LEU A 27 19.95 -4.41 -4.44
C LEU A 27 20.46 -5.71 -5.05
N GLU A 28 21.78 -5.86 -5.24
CA GLU A 28 22.44 -7.10 -5.66
C GLU A 28 21.80 -7.75 -6.91
N GLY A 29 21.38 -6.95 -7.88
CA GLY A 29 20.75 -7.41 -9.12
C GLY A 29 19.25 -7.70 -9.02
N MET A 30 18.60 -7.40 -7.91
CA MET A 30 17.14 -7.47 -7.80
C MET A 30 16.46 -6.46 -8.73
N MET A 31 15.29 -6.82 -9.22
CA MET A 31 14.45 -5.91 -10.00
C MET A 31 13.67 -4.99 -9.07
N VAL A 32 13.64 -3.71 -9.42
CA VAL A 32 12.78 -2.72 -8.74
C VAL A 32 11.63 -2.35 -9.67
N GLY A 33 10.43 -2.40 -9.16
CA GLY A 33 9.23 -2.01 -9.87
C GLY A 33 8.29 -1.18 -9.00
N PRO A 34 7.24 -0.58 -9.58
CA PRO A 34 6.18 0.02 -8.80
C PRO A 34 5.47 -1.04 -7.96
N GLY A 35 4.97 -0.65 -6.80
CA GLY A 35 4.13 -1.52 -5.99
C GLY A 35 2.83 -1.89 -6.71
N PHE A 36 2.28 -3.04 -6.40
CA PHE A 36 1.00 -3.48 -6.94
C PHE A 36 -0.16 -2.66 -6.38
N ILE A 37 -1.21 -2.54 -7.18
CA ILE A 37 -2.47 -1.94 -6.78
C ILE A 37 -3.51 -3.05 -6.80
N ASP A 38 -4.06 -3.37 -5.62
CA ASP A 38 -5.16 -4.31 -5.49
C ASP A 38 -6.49 -3.54 -5.60
N THR A 39 -7.21 -3.76 -6.68
CA THR A 39 -8.44 -3.01 -6.96
C THR A 39 -9.70 -3.66 -6.38
N HIS A 40 -9.60 -4.81 -5.71
CA HIS A 40 -10.77 -5.51 -5.19
C HIS A 40 -10.38 -6.51 -4.09
N ILE A 41 -10.53 -6.14 -2.84
CA ILE A 41 -10.22 -7.01 -1.71
C ILE A 41 -11.27 -6.89 -0.61
N HIS A 42 -11.71 -8.02 -0.07
CA HIS A 42 -12.68 -8.08 1.03
C HIS A 42 -12.01 -8.19 2.40
N GLY A 43 -10.80 -8.70 2.45
CA GLY A 43 -10.05 -8.87 3.67
C GLY A 43 -8.75 -9.63 3.46
N ALA A 44 -7.90 -9.66 4.47
CA ALA A 44 -6.65 -10.40 4.48
C ALA A 44 -6.21 -10.71 5.91
N HIS A 45 -5.46 -11.79 6.06
CA HIS A 45 -4.77 -12.13 7.31
C HIS A 45 -5.70 -12.26 8.53
N GLY A 46 -6.94 -12.72 8.31
CA GLY A 46 -7.94 -12.91 9.36
C GLY A 46 -8.79 -11.68 9.68
N PHE A 47 -8.59 -10.57 8.97
CA PHE A 47 -9.38 -9.35 9.09
C PHE A 47 -10.26 -9.13 7.85
N ASP A 48 -11.45 -8.57 8.06
CA ASP A 48 -12.44 -8.33 7.02
C ASP A 48 -12.79 -6.83 6.93
N VAL A 49 -12.96 -6.33 5.70
CA VAL A 49 -13.41 -4.95 5.44
C VAL A 49 -14.76 -4.68 6.09
N MET A 50 -15.63 -5.68 6.17
CA MET A 50 -16.96 -5.57 6.78
C MET A 50 -16.95 -5.40 8.30
N GLU A 51 -15.83 -5.64 8.97
CA GLU A 51 -15.68 -5.33 10.41
C GLU A 51 -15.88 -3.83 10.68
N GLY A 52 -15.62 -2.99 9.68
CA GLY A 52 -15.78 -1.55 9.79
C GLY A 52 -14.86 -0.94 10.85
N SER A 53 -13.71 -1.54 11.15
CA SER A 53 -12.76 -1.06 12.14
C SER A 53 -11.48 -0.54 11.50
N ARG A 54 -10.93 0.55 12.04
CA ARG A 54 -9.64 1.08 11.59
C ARG A 54 -8.52 0.05 11.74
N GLU A 55 -8.62 -0.75 12.79
CA GLU A 55 -7.65 -1.81 13.07
C GLU A 55 -7.64 -2.86 11.95
N ALA A 56 -8.81 -3.34 11.53
CA ALA A 56 -8.93 -4.29 10.43
C ALA A 56 -8.25 -3.75 9.15
N ILE A 57 -8.54 -2.51 8.78
CA ILE A 57 -7.92 -1.89 7.59
C ILE A 57 -6.40 -1.77 7.73
N LEU A 58 -5.89 -1.42 8.90
CA LEU A 58 -4.45 -1.35 9.14
C LEU A 58 -3.79 -2.73 9.05
N GLU A 59 -4.39 -3.77 9.60
CA GLU A 59 -3.83 -5.12 9.53
C GLU A 59 -3.88 -5.68 8.11
N ILE A 60 -4.98 -5.44 7.37
CA ILE A 60 -5.07 -5.74 5.93
C ILE A 60 -3.94 -5.03 5.18
N SER A 61 -3.74 -3.73 5.41
CA SER A 61 -2.70 -2.96 4.72
C SER A 61 -1.29 -3.47 5.01
N LYS A 62 -0.99 -3.83 6.24
CA LYS A 62 0.31 -4.44 6.62
C LYS A 62 0.52 -5.79 5.96
N ALA A 63 -0.53 -6.62 5.89
CA ALA A 63 -0.47 -7.90 5.22
C ALA A 63 -0.18 -7.73 3.73
N LEU A 64 -0.88 -6.83 3.07
CA LEU A 64 -0.71 -6.53 1.64
C LEU A 64 0.68 -5.95 1.34
N ALA A 65 1.19 -5.05 2.18
CA ALA A 65 2.50 -4.45 1.99
C ALA A 65 3.64 -5.50 1.98
N ARG A 66 3.53 -6.56 2.78
CA ARG A 66 4.50 -7.67 2.80
C ARG A 66 4.57 -8.43 1.47
N HIS A 67 3.55 -8.29 0.62
CA HIS A 67 3.46 -8.90 -0.71
C HIS A 67 3.64 -7.88 -1.84
N GLY A 68 4.14 -6.69 -1.52
CA GLY A 68 4.43 -5.66 -2.52
C GLY A 68 3.22 -4.86 -3.00
N VAL A 69 2.07 -5.00 -2.36
CA VAL A 69 0.89 -4.17 -2.64
C VAL A 69 1.02 -2.85 -1.88
N THR A 70 1.04 -1.74 -2.60
CA THR A 70 1.23 -0.39 -2.03
C THR A 70 -0.03 0.45 -2.01
N SER A 71 -1.08 -0.02 -2.68
CA SER A 71 -2.40 0.62 -2.68
C SER A 71 -3.47 -0.45 -2.84
N PHE A 72 -4.62 -0.28 -2.21
CA PHE A 72 -5.73 -1.21 -2.36
C PHE A 72 -7.08 -0.51 -2.22
N ILE A 73 -8.11 -1.12 -2.80
CA ILE A 73 -9.49 -0.67 -2.68
C ILE A 73 -10.25 -1.67 -1.80
N PRO A 74 -10.54 -1.30 -0.55
CA PRO A 74 -11.36 -2.13 0.32
C PRO A 74 -12.75 -2.27 -0.29
N THR A 75 -13.22 -3.50 -0.42
CA THR A 75 -14.48 -3.80 -1.10
C THR A 75 -15.43 -4.50 -0.15
N SER A 76 -16.64 -3.97 -0.01
CA SER A 76 -17.72 -4.60 0.77
C SER A 76 -18.28 -5.82 0.04
N VAL A 77 -18.85 -6.76 0.79
CA VAL A 77 -19.66 -7.85 0.24
C VAL A 77 -21.14 -7.48 0.27
N THR A 78 -21.98 -8.28 -0.37
CA THR A 78 -23.44 -8.13 -0.28
C THR A 78 -23.89 -8.34 1.17
N ALA A 79 -24.51 -7.33 1.75
CA ALA A 79 -24.92 -7.32 3.16
C ALA A 79 -26.16 -6.43 3.35
N SER A 80 -26.67 -6.38 4.58
CA SER A 80 -27.74 -5.45 4.94
C SER A 80 -27.30 -3.98 4.74
N GLN A 81 -28.24 -3.07 4.52
CA GLN A 81 -27.94 -1.65 4.43
C GLN A 81 -27.21 -1.12 5.69
N GLU A 82 -27.60 -1.63 6.85
CA GLU A 82 -27.00 -1.27 8.14
C GLU A 82 -25.51 -1.70 8.20
N ASP A 83 -25.21 -2.93 7.81
CA ASP A 83 -23.85 -3.44 7.79
C ASP A 83 -22.95 -2.69 6.79
N LEU A 84 -23.49 -2.37 5.62
CA LEU A 84 -22.80 -1.57 4.60
C LEU A 84 -22.48 -0.16 5.10
N LEU A 85 -23.41 0.47 5.80
CA LEU A 85 -23.20 1.79 6.38
C LEU A 85 -22.18 1.74 7.52
N ARG A 86 -22.21 0.70 8.34
CA ARG A 86 -21.23 0.49 9.41
C ARG A 86 -19.81 0.30 8.85
N SER A 87 -19.65 -0.56 7.87
CA SER A 87 -18.34 -0.79 7.24
C SER A 87 -17.79 0.46 6.56
N ARG A 88 -18.66 1.31 6.04
CA ARG A 88 -18.32 2.55 5.33
C ARG A 88 -18.00 3.73 6.26
N GLY A 89 -18.54 3.74 7.48
CA GLY A 89 -18.43 4.87 8.42
C GLY A 89 -17.01 5.25 8.80
N LEU A 90 -16.05 4.39 8.60
CA LEU A 90 -14.63 4.65 8.90
C LEU A 90 -13.83 5.28 7.76
N TYR A 91 -14.34 5.20 6.53
CA TYR A 91 -13.68 5.84 5.37
C TYR A 91 -14.02 7.34 5.26
N ALA A 92 -15.05 7.79 5.98
CA ALA A 92 -15.52 9.18 5.95
C ALA A 92 -14.87 10.08 7.03
N MET A 93 -13.96 9.54 7.85
CA MET A 93 -13.30 10.28 8.93
C MET A 93 -11.81 10.55 8.61
N GLN A 94 -11.53 11.01 7.38
CA GLN A 94 -10.26 11.63 7.02
C GLN A 94 -10.38 13.13 6.96
#